data_698780f622baec411f9c99feb3caa415
#
_entry.id   698780f622baec411f9c99feb3caa415
#
_cell.length_a   1.000
_cell.length_b   1.000
_cell.length_c   1.000
_cell.angle_alpha   90.00
_cell.angle_beta   90.00
_cell.angle_gamma   90.00
#
_symmetry.space_group_name_H-M   'P 1'
#
loop_
_entity.id
_entity.type
_entity.pdbx_description
1 polymer ?
#
loop_
_entity_poly.entity_id
_entity_poly.type
_entity_poly.pdbx_seq_one_letter_code
_entity_poly.pdbx_strand_id
1 'polypeptide(L)'
;SAFIATMGYSRASYVEFVSDETLETLIACHKNAFEYFGGVPYTILYDNMKTVIIERNGYGPSQHRFQAGFWDFAKHTGFRPKVCQPYRAQTKGKVERFIHYLKYSFYFPLVGQLKALGLSLDKETANMHVLKWLNEIANQRVHATTGAIPFERLLDEQAKLQPLSSTYSGKLFSHLENKEVHYFAFQLLDNTAMQHELSIYQKLLERTEEAA
;
A
#
# COMPACT_ATOMS: atom_id res chain seq x y z
N SER A 1 -5.74 6.03 -8.81
CA SER A 1 -5.69 5.30 -7.51
C SER A 1 -4.33 5.44 -6.85
N ALA A 2 -4.17 5.00 -5.60
CA ALA A 2 -2.89 5.02 -4.90
C ALA A 2 -2.64 3.71 -4.14
N PHE A 3 -1.46 3.14 -4.32
CA PHE A 3 -0.93 2.09 -3.47
C PHE A 3 -0.25 2.71 -2.26
N ILE A 4 -0.50 2.17 -1.06
CA ILE A 4 0.08 2.65 0.19
C ILE A 4 0.56 1.45 0.99
N ALA A 5 1.80 1.46 1.45
CA ALA A 5 2.38 0.48 2.34
C ALA A 5 2.97 1.15 3.58
N THR A 6 2.76 0.58 4.77
CA THR A 6 3.31 1.10 6.03
C THR A 6 3.91 -0.03 6.85
N MET A 7 5.16 0.14 7.27
CA MET A 7 5.86 -0.83 8.07
C MET A 7 5.29 -0.96 9.50
N GLY A 8 5.29 -2.17 10.01
CA GLY A 8 4.63 -2.50 11.28
C GLY A 8 5.31 -1.90 12.52
N TYR A 9 6.62 -1.89 12.55
CA TYR A 9 7.44 -1.41 13.67
C TYR A 9 7.87 0.04 13.46
N SER A 10 8.55 0.34 12.35
CA SER A 10 9.10 1.68 12.09
C SER A 10 8.04 2.75 11.83
N ARG A 11 6.90 2.37 11.25
CA ARG A 11 5.88 3.28 10.67
C ARG A 11 6.38 4.00 9.41
N ALA A 12 7.52 3.61 8.85
CA ALA A 12 7.93 4.07 7.54
C ALA A 12 6.86 3.71 6.50
N SER A 13 6.52 4.65 5.65
CA SER A 13 5.44 4.49 4.67
C SER A 13 5.97 4.71 3.26
N TYR A 14 5.39 3.97 2.31
CA TYR A 14 5.59 4.10 0.88
C TYR A 14 4.26 4.37 0.20
N VAL A 15 4.25 5.23 -0.80
CA VAL A 15 3.07 5.59 -1.59
C VAL A 15 3.45 5.63 -3.06
N GLU A 16 2.58 5.07 -3.90
CA GLU A 16 2.71 5.10 -5.36
C GLU A 16 1.33 5.31 -5.99
N PHE A 17 1.20 6.34 -6.82
CA PHE A 17 -0.02 6.59 -7.59
C PHE A 17 -0.03 5.72 -8.84
N VAL A 18 -1.17 5.08 -9.11
CA VAL A 18 -1.34 4.10 -10.19
C VAL A 18 -2.56 4.46 -11.05
N SER A 19 -2.51 4.04 -12.32
CA SER A 19 -3.61 4.26 -13.29
C SER A 19 -4.73 3.22 -13.14
N ASP A 20 -4.41 2.01 -12.68
CA ASP A 20 -5.34 0.89 -12.54
C ASP A 20 -5.08 0.09 -11.25
N GLU A 21 -5.96 -0.88 -10.97
CA GLU A 21 -5.89 -1.74 -9.79
C GLU A 21 -5.75 -3.22 -10.20
N THR A 22 -5.03 -3.47 -11.31
CA THR A 22 -4.76 -4.83 -11.79
C THR A 22 -3.81 -5.58 -10.87
N LEU A 23 -3.76 -6.91 -11.02
CA LEU A 23 -2.83 -7.74 -10.26
C LEU A 23 -1.38 -7.40 -10.60
N GLU A 24 -1.10 -7.14 -11.87
CA GLU A 24 0.22 -6.78 -12.37
C GLU A 24 0.71 -5.47 -11.74
N THR A 25 -0.14 -4.46 -11.71
CA THR A 25 0.13 -3.17 -11.06
C THR A 25 0.35 -3.35 -9.56
N LEU A 26 -0.47 -4.15 -8.89
CA LEU A 26 -0.30 -4.45 -7.47
C LEU A 26 1.04 -5.13 -7.19
N ILE A 27 1.45 -6.11 -8.00
CA ILE A 27 2.75 -6.78 -7.88
C ILE A 27 3.91 -5.81 -8.12
N ALA A 28 3.81 -4.94 -9.12
CA ALA A 28 4.83 -3.91 -9.39
C ALA A 28 5.00 -2.97 -8.19
N CYS A 29 3.89 -2.45 -7.63
CA CYS A 29 3.91 -1.61 -6.44
C CYS A 29 4.54 -2.29 -5.23
N HIS A 30 4.31 -3.60 -5.04
CA HIS A 30 4.97 -4.37 -3.97
C HIS A 30 6.47 -4.44 -4.16
N LYS A 31 6.94 -4.71 -5.37
CA LYS A 31 8.38 -4.75 -5.68
C LYS A 31 9.02 -3.40 -5.36
N ASN A 32 8.43 -2.31 -5.84
CA ASN A 32 8.92 -0.95 -5.59
C ASN A 32 8.93 -0.63 -4.07
N ALA A 33 7.89 -1.04 -3.35
CA ALA A 33 7.82 -0.87 -1.89
C ALA A 33 8.89 -1.68 -1.15
N PHE A 34 9.16 -2.92 -1.57
CA PHE A 34 10.20 -3.77 -0.97
C PHE A 34 11.60 -3.21 -1.23
N GLU A 35 11.86 -2.70 -2.42
CA GLU A 35 13.09 -1.98 -2.73
C GLU A 35 13.23 -0.72 -1.88
N TYR A 36 12.17 0.07 -1.75
CA TYR A 36 12.14 1.28 -0.93
C TYR A 36 12.42 0.99 0.56
N PHE A 37 11.86 -0.08 1.11
CA PHE A 37 12.10 -0.49 2.50
C PHE A 37 13.41 -1.26 2.70
N GLY A 38 14.07 -1.69 1.64
CA GLY A 38 15.33 -2.43 1.69
C GLY A 38 15.16 -3.92 2.01
N GLY A 39 13.98 -4.50 1.79
CA GLY A 39 13.72 -5.93 2.00
C GLY A 39 12.24 -6.29 2.07
N VAL A 40 11.98 -7.59 2.21
CA VAL A 40 10.63 -8.15 2.22
C VAL A 40 10.20 -8.51 3.64
N PRO A 41 9.08 -7.99 4.15
CA PRO A 41 8.57 -8.36 5.47
C PRO A 41 8.06 -9.82 5.44
N TYR A 42 8.27 -10.59 6.53
CA TYR A 42 7.75 -11.96 6.65
C TYR A 42 6.24 -12.05 6.56
N THR A 43 5.57 -10.98 6.92
CA THR A 43 4.11 -10.93 7.00
C THR A 43 3.61 -9.57 6.53
N ILE A 44 2.67 -9.52 5.55
CA ILE A 44 1.98 -8.29 5.10
C ILE A 44 0.46 -8.46 5.25
N LEU A 45 -0.28 -7.47 5.73
CA LEU A 45 -1.68 -7.52 6.11
C LEU A 45 -2.52 -6.76 5.07
N TYR A 46 -3.48 -7.41 4.47
CA TYR A 46 -4.33 -6.88 3.41
C TYR A 46 -5.76 -6.62 3.89
N ASP A 47 -6.38 -5.59 3.40
CA ASP A 47 -7.83 -5.48 3.45
C ASP A 47 -8.47 -6.45 2.43
N ASN A 48 -9.79 -6.51 2.39
CA ASN A 48 -10.54 -7.47 1.57
C ASN A 48 -10.56 -7.06 0.07
N MET A 49 -9.38 -6.90 -0.54
CA MET A 49 -9.21 -6.52 -1.94
C MET A 49 -9.51 -7.72 -2.86
N LYS A 50 -10.34 -7.52 -3.88
CA LYS A 50 -10.64 -8.57 -4.88
C LYS A 50 -9.41 -9.03 -5.67
N THR A 51 -8.44 -8.16 -5.89
CA THR A 51 -7.14 -8.50 -6.52
C THR A 51 -6.26 -9.41 -5.67
N VAL A 52 -6.52 -9.50 -4.37
CA VAL A 52 -5.79 -10.37 -3.43
C VAL A 52 -6.62 -11.57 -3.05
N ILE A 53 -7.90 -11.37 -2.73
CA ILE A 53 -8.78 -12.40 -2.14
C ILE A 53 -9.98 -12.64 -3.05
N ILE A 54 -10.17 -13.91 -3.43
CA ILE A 54 -11.37 -14.36 -4.14
C ILE A 54 -12.50 -14.62 -3.13
N GLU A 55 -12.19 -15.32 -2.03
CA GLU A 55 -13.19 -15.75 -1.06
C GLU A 55 -12.61 -15.79 0.36
N ARG A 56 -13.34 -15.22 1.32
CA ARG A 56 -12.96 -15.28 2.74
C ARG A 56 -13.46 -16.59 3.35
N ASN A 57 -12.56 -17.25 4.12
CA ASN A 57 -12.88 -18.50 4.81
C ASN A 57 -13.37 -19.62 3.88
N GLY A 58 -13.02 -19.56 2.58
CA GLY A 58 -13.46 -20.51 1.57
C GLY A 58 -13.07 -21.97 1.86
N TYR A 59 -12.11 -22.18 2.75
CA TYR A 59 -11.63 -23.51 3.15
C TYR A 59 -11.69 -23.75 4.67
N GLY A 60 -12.36 -22.85 5.42
CA GLY A 60 -12.50 -22.93 6.87
C GLY A 60 -12.08 -21.64 7.59
N PRO A 61 -12.24 -21.56 8.91
CA PRO A 61 -11.92 -20.37 9.69
C PRO A 61 -10.46 -19.92 9.47
N SER A 62 -10.26 -18.67 9.05
CA SER A 62 -8.96 -18.07 8.71
C SER A 62 -8.23 -18.69 7.50
N GLN A 63 -8.89 -19.57 6.75
CA GLN A 63 -8.39 -20.13 5.49
C GLN A 63 -9.08 -19.44 4.32
N HIS A 64 -8.37 -18.49 3.69
CA HIS A 64 -8.91 -17.65 2.62
C HIS A 64 -8.47 -18.18 1.26
N ARG A 65 -9.34 -18.03 0.25
CA ARG A 65 -9.01 -18.29 -1.15
C ARG A 65 -8.43 -17.04 -1.77
N PHE A 66 -7.13 -17.08 -2.08
CA PHE A 66 -6.41 -15.98 -2.73
C PHE A 66 -6.48 -16.09 -4.26
N GLN A 67 -6.27 -14.98 -4.94
CA GLN A 67 -5.96 -14.96 -6.36
C GLN A 67 -4.69 -15.81 -6.60
N ALA A 68 -4.76 -16.76 -7.55
CA ALA A 68 -3.65 -17.69 -7.82
C ALA A 68 -2.35 -16.95 -8.14
N GLY A 69 -2.43 -15.89 -8.95
CA GLY A 69 -1.29 -15.06 -9.30
C GLY A 69 -0.68 -14.29 -8.16
N PHE A 70 -1.51 -13.73 -7.31
CA PHE A 70 -1.04 -13.05 -6.11
C PHE A 70 -0.37 -14.04 -5.14
N TRP A 71 -0.96 -15.20 -5.00
CA TRP A 71 -0.42 -16.24 -4.13
C TRP A 71 0.95 -16.75 -4.60
N ASP A 72 1.11 -16.96 -5.91
CA ASP A 72 2.37 -17.38 -6.50
C ASP A 72 3.47 -16.31 -6.30
N PHE A 73 3.12 -15.04 -6.50
CA PHE A 73 4.00 -13.92 -6.17
C PHE A 73 4.42 -13.94 -4.69
N ALA A 74 3.47 -14.13 -3.76
CA ALA A 74 3.76 -14.18 -2.34
C ALA A 74 4.70 -15.34 -1.95
N LYS A 75 4.49 -16.52 -2.55
CA LYS A 75 5.40 -17.67 -2.38
C LYS A 75 6.80 -17.39 -2.90
N HIS A 76 6.89 -16.89 -4.15
CA HIS A 76 8.17 -16.60 -4.78
C HIS A 76 8.97 -15.57 -3.98
N THR A 77 8.28 -14.56 -3.46
CA THR A 77 8.90 -13.48 -2.69
C THR A 77 9.17 -13.87 -1.23
N GLY A 78 8.57 -14.97 -0.75
CA GLY A 78 8.80 -15.53 0.59
C GLY A 78 7.97 -14.89 1.69
N PHE A 79 6.99 -14.07 1.35
CA PHE A 79 6.14 -13.47 2.35
C PHE A 79 4.82 -14.23 2.57
N ARG A 80 4.21 -14.05 3.73
CA ARG A 80 2.93 -14.68 4.11
C ARG A 80 1.78 -13.68 4.07
N PRO A 81 0.83 -13.81 3.11
CA PRO A 81 -0.39 -13.01 3.02
C PRO A 81 -1.38 -13.18 4.21
N LYS A 82 -1.86 -12.09 4.92
CA LYS A 82 -2.87 -12.06 6.03
C LYS A 82 -4.03 -11.14 5.69
N VAL A 83 -5.24 -11.40 6.10
CA VAL A 83 -6.43 -10.58 5.87
C VAL A 83 -6.93 -9.96 7.16
N CYS A 84 -7.31 -8.69 7.11
CA CYS A 84 -7.97 -8.03 8.23
C CYS A 84 -9.19 -8.83 8.71
N GLN A 85 -9.24 -9.12 10.00
CA GLN A 85 -10.49 -9.61 10.58
C GLN A 85 -11.53 -8.48 10.58
N PRO A 86 -12.80 -8.77 10.25
CA PRO A 86 -13.87 -7.79 10.38
C PRO A 86 -13.88 -7.21 11.80
N TYR A 87 -14.19 -5.91 11.92
CA TYR A 87 -14.35 -5.20 13.19
C TYR A 87 -13.10 -4.99 14.06
N ARG A 88 -11.88 -5.27 13.62
CA ARG A 88 -10.65 -4.85 14.32
C ARG A 88 -10.21 -3.44 13.92
N ALA A 89 -10.89 -2.44 14.46
CA ALA A 89 -10.65 -1.01 14.20
C ALA A 89 -9.21 -0.52 14.47
N GLN A 90 -8.47 -1.16 15.38
CA GLN A 90 -7.11 -0.71 15.76
C GLN A 90 -6.08 -0.80 14.61
N THR A 91 -6.25 -1.73 13.69
CA THR A 91 -5.33 -1.88 12.57
C THR A 91 -5.68 -0.91 11.45
N LYS A 92 -6.97 -0.71 11.23
CA LYS A 92 -7.52 0.23 10.25
C LYS A 92 -7.15 1.68 10.59
N GLY A 93 -7.25 2.08 11.85
CA GLY A 93 -6.95 3.45 12.28
C GLY A 93 -5.51 3.93 12.08
N LYS A 94 -4.52 3.04 11.84
CA LYS A 94 -3.14 3.45 11.54
C LYS A 94 -3.02 3.99 10.13
N VAL A 95 -3.65 3.29 9.19
CA VAL A 95 -3.60 3.63 7.78
C VAL A 95 -4.52 4.77 7.46
N GLU A 96 -5.73 4.78 8.03
CA GLU A 96 -6.65 5.90 7.90
C GLU A 96 -5.98 7.21 8.33
N ARG A 97 -5.25 7.19 9.44
CA ARG A 97 -4.47 8.35 9.88
C ARG A 97 -3.36 8.74 8.91
N PHE A 98 -2.66 7.77 8.34
CA PHE A 98 -1.64 8.07 7.34
C PHE A 98 -2.25 8.61 6.05
N ILE A 99 -3.38 8.06 5.59
CA ILE A 99 -4.12 8.55 4.43
C ILE A 99 -4.59 9.99 4.64
N HIS A 100 -5.17 10.27 5.81
CA HIS A 100 -5.54 11.64 6.17
C HIS A 100 -4.33 12.57 6.11
N TYR A 101 -3.20 12.15 6.69
CA TYR A 101 -1.96 12.91 6.64
C TYR A 101 -1.44 13.11 5.21
N LEU A 102 -1.45 12.07 4.38
CA LEU A 102 -1.07 12.14 2.97
C LEU A 102 -1.94 13.16 2.22
N LYS A 103 -3.26 13.15 2.44
CA LYS A 103 -4.18 14.07 1.79
C LYS A 103 -3.88 15.53 2.16
N TYR A 104 -3.83 15.83 3.44
CA TYR A 104 -3.74 17.21 3.93
C TYR A 104 -2.32 17.78 3.94
N SER A 105 -1.29 16.96 4.08
CA SER A 105 0.10 17.42 4.12
C SER A 105 0.82 17.32 2.78
N PHE A 106 0.31 16.54 1.82
CA PHE A 106 0.92 16.37 0.50
C PHE A 106 -0.03 16.68 -0.65
N TYR A 107 -1.14 15.93 -0.77
CA TYR A 107 -1.94 15.92 -1.99
C TYR A 107 -2.64 17.26 -2.23
N PHE A 108 -3.38 17.76 -1.25
CA PHE A 108 -4.12 19.01 -1.40
C PHE A 108 -3.22 20.24 -1.60
N PRO A 109 -2.11 20.42 -0.85
CA PRO A 109 -1.16 21.48 -1.11
C PRO A 109 -0.56 21.43 -2.52
N LEU A 110 -0.18 20.23 -3.00
CA LEU A 110 0.39 20.06 -4.35
C LEU A 110 -0.63 20.41 -5.43
N VAL A 111 -1.85 19.89 -5.34
CA VAL A 111 -2.92 20.19 -6.30
C VAL A 111 -3.26 21.68 -6.29
N GLY A 112 -3.34 22.30 -5.11
CA GLY A 112 -3.58 23.74 -4.98
C GLY A 112 -2.52 24.59 -5.66
N GLN A 113 -1.24 24.24 -5.49
CA GLN A 113 -0.12 24.94 -6.16
C GLN A 113 -0.17 24.77 -7.68
N LEU A 114 -0.40 23.56 -8.18
CA LEU A 114 -0.49 23.30 -9.62
C LEU A 114 -1.68 24.01 -10.26
N LYS A 115 -2.85 23.98 -9.60
CA LYS A 115 -4.05 24.69 -10.06
C LYS A 115 -3.83 26.21 -10.15
N ALA A 116 -3.13 26.80 -9.19
CA ALA A 116 -2.77 28.21 -9.21
C ALA A 116 -1.86 28.59 -10.41
N LEU A 117 -1.10 27.61 -10.93
CA LEU A 117 -0.25 27.75 -12.12
C LEU A 117 -0.96 27.33 -13.42
N GLY A 118 -2.24 26.97 -13.37
CA GLY A 118 -3.00 26.45 -14.52
C GLY A 118 -2.57 25.05 -14.98
N LEU A 119 -1.90 24.28 -14.12
CA LEU A 119 -1.39 22.94 -14.39
C LEU A 119 -2.30 21.87 -13.77
N SER A 120 -2.36 20.69 -14.40
CA SER A 120 -3.00 19.49 -13.85
C SER A 120 -1.95 18.52 -13.31
N LEU A 121 -2.32 17.76 -12.26
CA LEU A 121 -1.46 16.73 -11.69
C LEU A 121 -1.61 15.43 -12.50
N ASP A 122 -0.56 15.03 -13.22
CA ASP A 122 -0.45 13.70 -13.82
C ASP A 122 0.18 12.69 -12.83
N LYS A 123 0.11 11.41 -13.18
CA LYS A 123 0.59 10.30 -12.33
C LYS A 123 2.11 10.36 -12.11
N GLU A 124 2.86 10.64 -13.13
CA GLU A 124 4.32 10.69 -13.10
C GLU A 124 4.81 11.81 -12.18
N THR A 125 4.25 13.01 -12.35
CA THR A 125 4.50 14.17 -11.48
C THR A 125 4.09 13.86 -10.02
N ALA A 126 2.92 13.24 -9.82
CA ALA A 126 2.46 12.84 -8.49
C ALA A 126 3.44 11.88 -7.81
N ASN A 127 3.96 10.88 -8.54
CA ASN A 127 4.92 9.90 -8.01
C ASN A 127 6.28 10.51 -7.69
N MET A 128 6.79 11.40 -8.53
CA MET A 128 8.03 12.12 -8.27
C MET A 128 7.92 12.97 -6.99
N HIS A 129 6.84 13.72 -6.85
CA HIS A 129 6.63 14.59 -5.70
C HIS A 129 6.33 13.80 -4.41
N VAL A 130 5.56 12.71 -4.48
CA VAL A 130 5.26 11.91 -3.27
C VAL A 130 6.49 11.20 -2.77
N LEU A 131 7.35 10.67 -3.64
CA LEU A 131 8.60 10.04 -3.24
C LEU A 131 9.53 11.04 -2.51
N LYS A 132 9.66 12.25 -3.04
CA LYS A 132 10.39 13.33 -2.39
C LYS A 132 9.78 13.67 -1.02
N TRP A 133 8.48 13.86 -0.94
CA TRP A 133 7.77 14.16 0.31
C TRP A 133 7.92 13.04 1.35
N LEU A 134 7.88 11.76 0.93
CA LEU A 134 8.12 10.61 1.80
C LEU A 134 9.52 10.64 2.40
N ASN A 135 10.54 10.92 1.57
CA ASN A 135 11.95 10.90 1.97
C ASN A 135 12.35 12.11 2.84
N GLU A 136 11.81 13.28 2.55
CA GLU A 136 12.21 14.54 3.21
C GLU A 136 11.30 14.92 4.37
N ILE A 137 10.03 14.50 4.37
CA ILE A 137 9.02 14.97 5.32
C ILE A 137 8.37 13.80 6.08
N ALA A 138 7.64 12.92 5.38
CA ALA A 138 6.75 11.98 6.05
C ALA A 138 7.49 10.95 6.92
N ASN A 139 8.59 10.40 6.40
CA ASN A 139 9.38 9.40 7.10
C ASN A 139 10.52 10.01 7.95
N GLN A 140 10.74 11.32 7.87
CA GLN A 140 11.74 12.04 8.69
C GLN A 140 11.15 12.75 9.90
N ARG A 141 9.85 12.95 9.95
CA ARG A 141 9.21 13.59 11.11
C ARG A 141 9.12 12.64 12.29
N VAL A 142 9.17 13.18 13.51
CA VAL A 142 8.86 12.40 14.71
C VAL A 142 7.41 11.93 14.66
N HIS A 143 7.20 10.60 14.68
CA HIS A 143 5.87 9.99 14.60
C HIS A 143 5.19 10.05 15.98
N ALA A 144 4.04 10.71 16.08
CA ALA A 144 3.35 11.00 17.34
C ALA A 144 3.09 9.77 18.24
N THR A 145 2.84 8.59 17.66
CA THR A 145 2.57 7.38 18.45
C THR A 145 3.85 6.67 18.93
N THR A 146 4.95 6.77 18.18
CA THR A 146 6.20 6.06 18.51
C THR A 146 7.23 6.97 19.19
N GLY A 147 7.06 8.28 19.10
CA GLY A 147 8.02 9.27 19.61
C GLY A 147 9.36 9.26 18.88
N ALA A 148 9.45 8.60 17.72
CA ALA A 148 10.71 8.41 16.99
C ALA A 148 10.51 8.67 15.48
N ILE A 149 11.61 8.89 14.78
CA ILE A 149 11.64 9.09 13.33
C ILE A 149 11.48 7.73 12.63
N PRO A 150 10.49 7.59 11.70
CA PRO A 150 10.25 6.34 10.99
C PRO A 150 11.49 5.79 10.28
N PHE A 151 12.28 6.59 9.61
CA PHE A 151 13.49 6.14 8.91
C PHE A 151 14.59 5.63 9.87
N GLU A 152 14.77 6.23 11.02
CA GLU A 152 15.72 5.72 12.04
C GLU A 152 15.29 4.32 12.50
N ARG A 153 14.01 4.15 12.81
CA ARG A 153 13.46 2.84 13.19
C ARG A 153 13.46 1.83 12.04
N LEU A 154 13.38 2.30 10.79
CA LEU A 154 13.45 1.41 9.63
C LEU A 154 14.81 0.71 9.53
N LEU A 155 15.91 1.35 9.91
CA LEU A 155 17.23 0.72 9.96
C LEU A 155 17.24 -0.52 10.86
N ASP A 156 16.60 -0.44 12.04
CA ASP A 156 16.45 -1.59 12.94
C ASP A 156 15.54 -2.67 12.34
N GLU A 157 14.47 -2.25 11.65
CA GLU A 157 13.50 -3.16 11.04
C GLU A 157 14.09 -3.87 9.82
N GLN A 158 14.95 -3.21 9.03
CA GLN A 158 15.64 -3.79 7.88
C GLN A 158 16.45 -5.02 8.24
N ALA A 159 17.11 -5.03 9.40
CA ALA A 159 17.84 -6.19 9.90
C ALA A 159 16.96 -7.44 10.13
N LYS A 160 15.64 -7.29 10.13
CA LYS A 160 14.64 -8.36 10.28
C LYS A 160 13.88 -8.68 8.99
N LEU A 161 14.12 -7.95 7.91
CA LEU A 161 13.50 -8.22 6.62
C LEU A 161 14.20 -9.39 5.91
N GLN A 162 13.47 -10.05 5.03
CA GLN A 162 14.05 -11.02 4.10
C GLN A 162 14.76 -10.25 2.97
N PRO A 163 15.82 -10.84 2.37
CA PRO A 163 16.46 -10.23 1.23
C PRO A 163 15.48 -10.10 0.06
N LEU A 164 15.72 -9.12 -0.81
CA LEU A 164 14.99 -8.97 -2.06
C LEU A 164 15.17 -10.24 -2.89
N SER A 165 14.08 -10.85 -3.30
CA SER A 165 14.09 -12.04 -4.14
C SER A 165 14.54 -11.67 -5.58
N SER A 166 15.17 -12.63 -6.26
CA SER A 166 15.45 -12.51 -7.68
C SER A 166 14.18 -12.23 -8.49
N THR A 167 14.33 -11.61 -9.66
CA THR A 167 13.25 -11.08 -10.50
C THR A 167 12.09 -12.08 -10.69
N TYR A 168 10.93 -11.79 -10.10
CA TYR A 168 9.69 -12.50 -10.40
C TYR A 168 9.24 -12.16 -11.83
N SER A 169 9.29 -13.14 -12.73
CA SER A 169 9.00 -12.95 -14.16
C SER A 169 7.52 -13.14 -14.54
N GLY A 170 6.67 -13.57 -13.61
CA GLY A 170 5.24 -13.83 -13.87
C GLY A 170 4.91 -14.99 -14.80
N LYS A 171 5.93 -15.68 -15.34
CA LYS A 171 5.73 -16.73 -16.36
C LYS A 171 5.19 -18.06 -15.83
N LEU A 172 5.02 -18.22 -14.52
CA LEU A 172 4.50 -19.46 -13.91
C LEU A 172 2.98 -19.62 -14.06
N PHE A 173 2.27 -18.60 -14.54
CA PHE A 173 0.81 -18.59 -14.60
C PHE A 173 0.18 -19.39 -15.74
N SER A 174 0.92 -19.67 -16.81
CA SER A 174 0.35 -20.37 -17.99
C SER A 174 0.02 -21.85 -17.75
N HIS A 175 0.40 -22.41 -16.59
CA HIS A 175 0.20 -23.84 -16.30
C HIS A 175 -0.64 -24.13 -15.04
N LEU A 176 -1.16 -23.12 -14.34
CA LEU A 176 -1.84 -23.31 -13.05
C LEU A 176 -3.32 -22.90 -13.02
N GLU A 177 -4.00 -22.82 -14.17
CA GLU A 177 -5.43 -22.44 -14.24
C GLU A 177 -6.38 -23.34 -13.43
N ASN A 178 -5.92 -24.47 -12.91
CA ASN A 178 -6.80 -25.48 -12.26
C ASN A 178 -6.31 -26.09 -10.95
N LYS A 179 -5.41 -25.46 -10.19
CA LYS A 179 -5.07 -25.99 -8.85
C LYS A 179 -5.51 -25.03 -7.75
N GLU A 180 -6.48 -25.47 -6.96
CA GLU A 180 -6.92 -24.82 -5.72
C GLU A 180 -5.78 -24.76 -4.71
N VAL A 181 -5.50 -23.57 -4.20
CA VAL A 181 -4.38 -23.34 -3.29
C VAL A 181 -4.88 -22.68 -2.01
N HIS A 182 -4.60 -23.31 -0.86
CA HIS A 182 -5.04 -22.88 0.48
C HIS A 182 -4.04 -21.98 1.18
N TYR A 183 -4.46 -20.85 1.84
CA TYR A 183 -3.50 -20.06 2.58
C TYR A 183 -3.98 -19.04 3.61
N PHE A 184 -3.05 -18.62 4.47
CA PHE A 184 -3.12 -17.68 5.58
C PHE A 184 -2.96 -16.23 5.15
N ALA A 185 -3.54 -15.38 5.89
CA ALA A 185 -3.95 -14.05 5.56
C ALA A 185 -3.11 -12.88 6.13
N PHE A 186 -3.00 -11.77 5.51
CA PHE A 186 -2.16 -10.58 5.74
C PHE A 186 -2.86 -9.25 5.74
N GLN A 187 -2.24 -8.17 6.13
CA GLN A 187 -2.79 -6.82 6.16
C GLN A 187 -2.01 -5.86 5.29
N LEU A 188 -2.52 -5.45 4.22
CA LEU A 188 -2.28 -4.16 3.63
C LEU A 188 -3.52 -3.29 3.87
N LEU A 189 -3.30 -2.14 4.15
CA LEU A 189 -3.96 -0.90 4.31
C LEU A 189 -5.34 -0.74 3.67
N ASP A 190 -6.19 -0.02 4.34
CA ASP A 190 -7.58 0.25 4.03
C ASP A 190 -7.89 0.39 2.53
N ASN A 191 -8.77 -0.47 2.02
CA ASN A 191 -9.30 -0.46 0.66
C ASN A 191 -9.87 0.89 0.21
N THR A 192 -10.37 1.71 1.13
CA THR A 192 -10.91 3.02 0.79
C THR A 192 -9.86 3.94 0.15
N ALA A 193 -8.58 3.80 0.50
CA ALA A 193 -7.52 4.60 -0.11
C ALA A 193 -7.05 4.08 -1.47
N MET A 194 -7.14 2.77 -1.69
CA MET A 194 -6.72 2.14 -2.95
C MET A 194 -7.85 2.07 -3.99
N GLN A 195 -9.11 2.26 -3.57
CA GLN A 195 -10.28 2.16 -4.44
C GLN A 195 -10.81 3.50 -4.93
N HIS A 196 -10.35 4.61 -4.37
CA HIS A 196 -10.82 5.93 -4.78
C HIS A 196 -9.88 6.54 -5.80
N GLU A 197 -10.41 6.84 -6.97
CA GLU A 197 -9.72 7.66 -7.98
C GLU A 197 -9.34 9.02 -7.37
N LEU A 198 -8.22 9.58 -7.81
CA LEU A 198 -7.78 10.93 -7.43
C LEU A 198 -8.87 12.00 -7.66
N SER A 199 -9.74 11.79 -8.65
CA SER A 199 -10.91 12.64 -8.94
C SER A 199 -11.90 12.78 -7.77
N ILE A 200 -12.01 11.77 -6.90
CA ILE A 200 -12.87 11.85 -5.70
C ILE A 200 -12.30 12.83 -4.68
N TYR A 201 -10.98 12.89 -4.58
CA TYR A 201 -10.30 13.84 -3.70
C TYR A 201 -10.38 15.29 -4.22
N GLN A 202 -10.41 15.47 -5.54
CA GLN A 202 -10.69 16.76 -6.16
C GLN A 202 -12.11 17.25 -5.82
N LYS A 203 -13.13 16.39 -5.94
CA LYS A 203 -14.51 16.71 -5.58
C LYS A 203 -14.71 17.08 -4.09
N LEU A 204 -13.88 16.53 -3.20
CA LEU A 204 -13.91 16.92 -1.78
C LEU A 204 -13.29 18.29 -1.53
N LEU A 205 -12.29 18.69 -2.33
CA LEU A 205 -11.74 20.05 -2.30
C LEU A 205 -12.75 21.10 -2.76
N GLU A 206 -13.42 20.83 -3.88
CA GLU A 206 -14.43 21.73 -4.44
C GLU A 206 -15.57 22.00 -3.43
N ARG A 207 -16.00 20.97 -2.69
CA ARG A 207 -17.03 21.10 -1.66
C ARG A 207 -16.59 21.88 -0.40
N THR A 208 -15.31 21.92 -0.09
CA THR A 208 -14.79 22.71 1.04
C THR A 208 -14.56 24.17 0.68
N GLU A 209 -14.37 24.49 -0.60
CA GLU A 209 -14.30 25.87 -1.11
C GLU A 209 -15.68 26.54 -1.24
N GLU A 210 -16.75 25.75 -1.45
CA GLU A 210 -18.15 26.25 -1.46
C GLU A 210 -18.73 26.49 -0.06
N ALA A 211 -18.07 25.97 1.00
CA ALA A 211 -18.53 26.06 2.39
C ALA A 211 -17.73 27.10 3.23
N ALA A 212 -16.80 27.83 2.63
CA ALA A 212 -16.00 28.89 3.24
C ALA A 212 -16.31 30.25 2.63
#